data_ca677018226a4c54f03346ac8c3e9dfb
#
_entry.id   ca677018226a4c54f03346ac8c3e9dfb
#
_cell.length_a   1.000
_cell.length_b   1.000
_cell.length_c   1.000
_cell.angle_alpha   90.00
_cell.angle_beta   90.00
_cell.angle_gamma   90.00
#
_symmetry.space_group_name_H-M   'P 1'
#
loop_
_entity.id
_entity.type
_entity.pdbx_description
1 polymer ?
#
loop_
_entity_poly.entity_id
_entity_poly.type
_entity_poly.pdbx_seq_one_letter_code
_entity_poly.pdbx_strand_id
1 'polypeptide(L)'
;MAFLEVNNIKKSFGKNEILKGISFDLQKGEVLSIIGSSGSGKTALLRCINFLEFAEEGTVKVNGEVIYNGETDKKLKEKDLREKRLHFGLVFQDFNLFPQYDVLQNLTLAPSLLKMGTKDELEAQAREIIKKVGLEDRINHYPC
;
A
#
# COMPACT_ATOMS: atom_id res chain seq x y z
N MET A 1 21.58 -6.07 3.41
CA MET A 1 20.75 -6.18 2.18
C MET A 1 19.48 -5.38 2.47
N ALA A 2 19.14 -4.43 1.61
CA ALA A 2 17.96 -3.60 1.84
C ALA A 2 16.68 -4.44 1.82
N PHE A 3 15.70 -4.10 2.67
CA PHE A 3 14.40 -4.76 2.69
C PHE A 3 13.51 -4.30 1.52
N LEU A 4 13.52 -3.00 1.24
CA LEU A 4 12.87 -2.41 0.07
C LEU A 4 13.92 -1.67 -0.75
N GLU A 5 13.98 -1.94 -2.04
CA GLU A 5 14.81 -1.20 -3.00
C GLU A 5 13.90 -0.64 -4.11
N VAL A 6 13.96 0.66 -4.28
CA VAL A 6 13.26 1.39 -5.34
C VAL A 6 14.30 2.02 -6.24
N ASN A 7 14.32 1.65 -7.52
CA ASN A 7 15.36 2.08 -8.44
C ASN A 7 14.76 2.73 -9.68
N ASN A 8 15.20 3.95 -9.95
CA ASN A 8 14.95 4.72 -11.18
C ASN A 8 13.46 4.81 -11.58
N ILE A 9 12.57 4.99 -10.60
CA ILE A 9 11.13 5.11 -10.88
C ILE A 9 10.85 6.38 -11.67
N LYS A 10 10.32 6.21 -12.90
CA LYS A 10 9.85 7.32 -13.75
C LYS A 10 8.36 7.22 -14.00
N LYS A 11 7.69 8.37 -14.00
CA LYS A 11 6.26 8.48 -14.25
C LYS A 11 5.90 9.81 -14.87
N SER A 12 5.15 9.76 -15.96
CA SER A 12 4.58 10.94 -16.62
C SER A 12 3.04 10.89 -16.57
N PHE A 13 2.41 12.05 -16.55
CA PHE A 13 0.98 12.23 -16.76
C PHE A 13 0.78 13.15 -17.97
N GLY A 14 0.37 12.57 -19.08
CA GLY A 14 0.34 13.27 -20.37
C GLY A 14 1.75 13.69 -20.78
N LYS A 15 1.99 14.98 -20.94
CA LYS A 15 3.31 15.53 -21.31
C LYS A 15 4.19 15.92 -20.12
N ASN A 16 3.67 15.82 -18.91
CA ASN A 16 4.38 16.25 -17.71
C ASN A 16 5.06 15.07 -17.04
N GLU A 17 6.39 15.03 -17.05
CA GLU A 17 7.19 14.08 -16.29
C GLU A 17 7.20 14.49 -14.81
N ILE A 18 6.56 13.68 -13.96
CA ILE A 18 6.40 13.93 -12.53
C ILE A 18 7.48 13.25 -11.70
N LEU A 19 7.77 11.98 -12.02
CA LEU A 19 8.88 11.24 -11.40
C LEU A 19 10.00 11.08 -12.41
N LYS A 20 11.17 11.63 -12.08
CA LYS A 20 12.33 11.76 -12.99
C LYS A 20 13.49 10.83 -12.61
N GLY A 21 13.16 9.58 -12.26
CA GLY A 21 14.18 8.61 -11.87
C GLY A 21 14.45 8.62 -10.36
N ILE A 22 13.43 8.36 -9.56
CA ILE A 22 13.54 8.31 -8.09
C ILE A 22 14.11 6.97 -7.66
N SER A 23 15.16 7.03 -6.81
CA SER A 23 15.79 5.84 -6.23
C SER A 23 16.01 6.03 -4.73
N PHE A 24 15.74 4.99 -3.96
CA PHE A 24 16.06 4.89 -2.53
C PHE A 24 16.00 3.43 -2.09
N ASP A 25 16.54 3.16 -0.93
CA ASP A 25 16.43 1.87 -0.25
C ASP A 25 16.08 2.05 1.22
N LEU A 26 15.50 1.01 1.80
CA LEU A 26 15.12 0.95 3.21
C LEU A 26 15.53 -0.39 3.80
N GLN A 27 16.12 -0.34 4.99
CA GLN A 27 16.33 -1.51 5.81
C GLN A 27 15.07 -1.86 6.60
N LYS A 28 14.97 -3.09 7.09
CA LYS A 28 13.86 -3.49 7.95
C LYS A 28 13.82 -2.64 9.23
N GLY A 29 12.68 -2.02 9.49
CA GLY A 29 12.46 -1.15 10.65
C GLY A 29 12.85 0.32 10.44
N GLU A 30 13.40 0.69 9.28
CA GLU A 30 13.66 2.10 8.96
C GLU A 30 12.39 2.84 8.54
N VAL A 31 12.42 4.15 8.71
CA VAL A 31 11.37 5.09 8.28
C VAL A 31 11.97 6.10 7.32
N LEU A 32 11.37 6.23 6.14
CA LEU A 32 11.70 7.26 5.15
C LEU A 32 10.61 8.33 5.12
N SER A 33 10.99 9.58 5.35
CA SER A 33 10.08 10.72 5.17
C SER A 33 10.27 11.35 3.80
N ILE A 34 9.18 11.45 3.03
CA ILE A 34 9.16 12.10 1.71
C ILE A 34 8.52 13.48 1.88
N ILE A 35 9.32 14.54 1.76
CA ILE A 35 8.90 15.93 1.89
C ILE A 35 9.00 16.67 0.56
N GLY A 36 8.18 17.69 0.39
CA GLY A 36 8.15 18.51 -0.83
C GLY A 36 6.84 19.31 -0.94
N SER A 37 6.81 20.26 -1.85
CA SER A 37 5.62 21.09 -2.13
C SER A 37 4.43 20.27 -2.63
N SER A 38 3.23 20.85 -2.61
CA SER A 38 2.06 20.24 -3.25
C SER A 38 2.34 20.05 -4.75
N GLY A 39 1.91 18.91 -5.30
CA GLY A 39 2.14 18.60 -6.72
C GLY A 39 3.55 18.06 -7.06
N SER A 40 4.50 17.95 -6.10
CA SER A 40 5.86 17.49 -6.37
C SER A 40 6.00 15.98 -6.66
N GLY A 41 4.89 15.22 -6.73
CA GLY A 41 4.92 13.81 -7.09
C GLY A 41 4.93 12.83 -5.91
N LYS A 42 4.89 13.28 -4.64
CA LYS A 42 4.92 12.39 -3.47
C LYS A 42 3.85 11.29 -3.52
N THR A 43 2.62 11.69 -3.79
CA THR A 43 1.49 10.74 -3.91
C THR A 43 1.65 9.84 -5.14
N ALA A 44 2.17 10.37 -6.26
CA ALA A 44 2.44 9.57 -7.45
C ALA A 44 3.50 8.49 -7.16
N LEU A 45 4.57 8.84 -6.44
CA LEU A 45 5.59 7.88 -6.03
C LEU A 45 5.02 6.77 -5.15
N LEU A 46 4.26 7.12 -4.10
CA LEU A 46 3.61 6.12 -3.23
C LEU A 46 2.64 5.22 -4.00
N ARG A 47 1.89 5.77 -4.94
CA ARG A 47 0.99 4.98 -5.80
C ARG A 47 1.75 4.04 -6.73
N CYS A 48 2.89 4.46 -7.27
CA CYS A 48 3.74 3.59 -8.10
C CYS A 48 4.32 2.43 -7.28
N ILE A 49 4.80 2.69 -6.06
CA ILE A 49 5.35 1.64 -5.18
C ILE A 49 4.27 0.63 -4.76
N ASN A 50 3.02 1.09 -4.57
CA ASN A 50 1.88 0.24 -4.22
C ASN A 50 1.13 -0.34 -5.43
N PHE A 51 1.64 -0.16 -6.65
CA PHE A 51 1.04 -0.66 -7.90
C PHE A 51 -0.41 -0.19 -8.12
N LEU A 52 -0.77 0.98 -7.59
CA LEU A 52 -2.01 1.70 -7.89
C LEU A 52 -1.87 2.56 -9.14
N GLU A 53 -0.63 2.91 -9.48
CA GLU A 53 -0.20 3.53 -10.73
C GLU A 53 0.98 2.73 -11.28
N PHE A 54 1.08 2.64 -12.62
CA PHE A 54 2.21 1.98 -13.25
C PHE A 54 3.33 2.99 -13.51
N ALA A 55 4.52 2.72 -12.98
CA ALA A 55 5.72 3.43 -13.40
C ALA A 55 6.06 3.06 -14.85
N GLU A 56 6.63 3.98 -15.59
CA GLU A 56 7.01 3.75 -16.99
C GLU A 56 8.36 3.04 -17.09
N GLU A 57 9.24 3.34 -16.13
CA GLU A 57 10.56 2.73 -15.98
C GLU A 57 10.86 2.50 -14.49
N GLY A 58 11.88 1.72 -14.25
CA GLY A 58 12.40 1.45 -12.91
C GLY A 58 11.91 0.15 -12.30
N THR A 59 12.46 -0.19 -11.15
CA THR A 59 12.18 -1.46 -10.46
C THR A 59 11.86 -1.25 -8.98
N VAL A 60 11.02 -2.12 -8.45
CA VAL A 60 10.75 -2.25 -7.01
C VAL A 60 11.10 -3.66 -6.60
N LYS A 61 11.98 -3.80 -5.57
CA LYS A 61 12.34 -5.09 -4.98
C LYS A 61 11.99 -5.12 -3.51
N VAL A 62 11.56 -6.27 -3.04
CA VAL A 62 11.32 -6.56 -1.61
C VAL A 62 12.12 -7.80 -1.24
N ASN A 63 12.94 -7.74 -0.21
CA ASN A 63 13.84 -8.83 0.22
C ASN A 63 14.73 -9.37 -0.92
N GLY A 64 15.17 -8.49 -1.85
CA GLY A 64 15.98 -8.88 -3.01
C GLY A 64 15.21 -9.46 -4.19
N GLU A 65 13.92 -9.74 -4.03
CA GLU A 65 13.03 -10.20 -5.11
C GLU A 65 12.45 -9.01 -5.88
N VAL A 66 12.51 -9.06 -7.22
CA VAL A 66 11.89 -8.03 -8.09
C VAL A 66 10.38 -8.23 -8.09
N ILE A 67 9.67 -7.34 -7.39
CA ILE A 67 8.20 -7.35 -7.35
C ILE A 67 7.61 -6.61 -8.55
N TYR A 68 8.29 -5.57 -9.04
CA TYR A 68 7.83 -4.79 -10.18
C TYR A 68 8.98 -4.31 -11.05
N ASN A 69 8.76 -4.32 -12.37
CA ASN A 69 9.65 -3.74 -13.37
C ASN A 69 8.80 -2.93 -14.38
N GLY A 70 9.00 -1.60 -14.42
CA GLY A 70 8.22 -0.68 -15.26
C GLY A 70 8.33 -0.95 -16.76
N GLU A 71 9.39 -1.59 -17.23
CA GLU A 71 9.57 -1.91 -18.67
C GLU A 71 8.77 -3.15 -19.07
N THR A 72 8.72 -4.19 -18.21
CA THR A 72 8.13 -5.50 -18.53
C THR A 72 6.71 -5.65 -18.00
N ASP A 73 6.37 -5.01 -16.89
CA ASP A 73 5.15 -5.26 -16.13
C ASP A 73 3.96 -4.37 -16.55
N LYS A 74 4.08 -3.63 -17.66
CA LYS A 74 3.02 -2.71 -18.17
C LYS A 74 1.68 -3.38 -18.48
N LYS A 75 1.63 -4.71 -18.58
CA LYS A 75 0.43 -5.49 -18.95
C LYS A 75 0.14 -6.62 -17.96
N LEU A 76 0.45 -6.43 -16.68
CA LEU A 76 0.13 -7.42 -15.66
C LEU A 76 -1.39 -7.65 -15.59
N LYS A 77 -1.78 -8.90 -15.39
CA LYS A 77 -3.17 -9.25 -15.12
C LYS A 77 -3.55 -8.79 -13.71
N GLU A 78 -4.81 -8.46 -13.52
CA GLU A 78 -5.32 -8.00 -12.21
C GLU A 78 -5.04 -8.99 -11.08
N LYS A 79 -5.03 -10.29 -11.36
CA LYS A 79 -4.68 -11.32 -10.38
C LYS A 79 -3.25 -11.14 -9.88
N ASP A 80 -2.29 -10.98 -10.79
CA ASP A 80 -0.86 -10.84 -10.46
C ASP A 80 -0.61 -9.53 -9.69
N LEU A 81 -1.34 -8.46 -10.05
CA LEU A 81 -1.30 -7.19 -9.33
C LEU A 81 -1.80 -7.30 -7.89
N ARG A 82 -2.86 -8.07 -7.65
CA ARG A 82 -3.38 -8.29 -6.30
C ARG A 82 -2.35 -8.98 -5.42
N GLU A 83 -1.67 -10.00 -5.94
CA GLU A 83 -0.61 -10.69 -5.21
C GLU A 83 0.55 -9.74 -4.88
N LYS A 84 0.99 -8.92 -5.84
CA LYS A 84 2.05 -7.92 -5.63
C LYS A 84 1.66 -6.84 -4.62
N ARG A 85 0.41 -6.37 -4.61
CA ARG A 85 -0.11 -5.40 -3.64
C ARG A 85 -0.10 -5.90 -2.21
N LEU A 86 -0.11 -7.22 -1.97
CA LEU A 86 -0.04 -7.78 -0.62
C LEU A 86 1.31 -7.55 0.08
N HIS A 87 2.36 -7.17 -0.66
CA HIS A 87 3.65 -6.78 -0.07
C HIS A 87 3.61 -5.42 0.63
N PHE A 88 2.57 -4.61 0.36
CA PHE A 88 2.48 -3.23 0.84
C PHE A 88 1.13 -2.96 1.51
N GLY A 89 1.15 -2.13 2.54
CA GLY A 89 -0.03 -1.46 3.06
C GLY A 89 0.01 0.02 2.67
N LEU A 90 -1.12 0.62 2.34
CA LEU A 90 -1.23 2.04 2.05
C LEU A 90 -2.34 2.66 2.92
N VAL A 91 -1.98 3.71 3.65
CA VAL A 91 -2.94 4.55 4.34
C VAL A 91 -3.16 5.80 3.49
N PHE A 92 -4.38 5.99 3.02
CA PHE A 92 -4.76 7.16 2.23
C PHE A 92 -4.98 8.39 3.12
N GLN A 93 -4.87 9.59 2.54
CA GLN A 93 -5.10 10.84 3.25
C GLN A 93 -6.52 10.95 3.82
N ASP A 94 -7.52 10.46 3.08
CA ASP A 94 -8.93 10.44 3.45
C ASP A 94 -9.36 9.13 4.12
N PHE A 95 -8.38 8.35 4.62
CA PHE A 95 -8.53 7.04 5.28
C PHE A 95 -9.23 5.96 4.45
N ASN A 96 -10.14 6.30 3.55
CA ASN A 96 -10.89 5.40 2.65
C ASN A 96 -11.58 4.24 3.36
N LEU A 97 -12.16 4.50 4.53
CA LEU A 97 -12.99 3.54 5.25
C LEU A 97 -14.34 3.38 4.55
N PHE A 98 -14.90 2.19 4.65
CA PHE A 98 -16.24 1.91 4.17
C PHE A 98 -17.28 2.48 5.17
N PRO A 99 -18.03 3.54 4.81
CA PRO A 99 -18.92 4.22 5.75
C PRO A 99 -20.11 3.37 6.19
N GLN A 100 -20.48 2.35 5.39
CA GLN A 100 -21.56 1.41 5.72
C GLN A 100 -21.12 0.30 6.69
N TYR A 101 -19.83 0.21 7.03
CA TYR A 101 -19.29 -0.78 7.95
C TYR A 101 -18.82 -0.12 9.24
N ASP A 102 -19.01 -0.81 10.36
CA ASP A 102 -18.43 -0.41 11.64
C ASP A 102 -16.91 -0.67 11.69
N VAL A 103 -16.28 -0.34 12.81
CA VAL A 103 -14.82 -0.52 13.01
C VAL A 103 -14.43 -1.99 12.83
N LEU A 104 -15.17 -2.93 13.43
CA LEU A 104 -14.85 -4.36 13.34
C LEU A 104 -14.98 -4.87 11.90
N GLN A 105 -16.04 -4.47 11.22
CA GLN A 105 -16.31 -4.87 9.83
C GLN A 105 -15.28 -4.30 8.87
N ASN A 106 -14.86 -3.04 9.03
CA ASN A 106 -13.79 -2.43 8.24
C ASN A 106 -12.46 -3.20 8.39
N LEU A 107 -12.13 -3.66 9.61
CA LEU A 107 -10.90 -4.43 9.86
C LEU A 107 -10.96 -5.87 9.31
N THR A 108 -12.13 -6.50 9.37
CA THR A 108 -12.27 -7.92 8.98
C THR A 108 -12.55 -8.13 7.50
N LEU A 109 -12.99 -7.09 6.77
CA LEU A 109 -13.40 -7.20 5.37
C LEU A 109 -12.28 -7.75 4.47
N ALA A 110 -11.13 -7.11 4.46
CA ALA A 110 -10.04 -7.50 3.56
C ALA A 110 -9.49 -8.90 3.86
N PRO A 111 -9.18 -9.26 5.13
CA PRO A 111 -8.74 -10.62 5.45
C PRO A 111 -9.80 -11.68 5.10
N SER A 112 -11.09 -11.37 5.26
CA SER A 112 -12.18 -12.27 4.88
C SER A 112 -12.23 -12.52 3.38
N LEU A 113 -12.12 -11.48 2.56
CA LEU A 113 -12.07 -11.58 1.10
C LEU A 113 -10.84 -12.37 0.61
N LEU A 114 -9.72 -12.25 1.32
CA LEU A 114 -8.48 -12.97 1.05
C LEU A 114 -8.49 -14.39 1.62
N LYS A 115 -9.57 -14.79 2.32
CA LYS A 115 -9.70 -16.12 2.97
C LYS A 115 -8.54 -16.44 3.92
N MET A 116 -8.11 -15.46 4.71
CA MET A 116 -6.96 -15.57 5.62
C MET A 116 -7.27 -16.32 6.92
N GLY A 117 -8.53 -16.73 7.14
CA GLY A 117 -8.98 -17.47 8.31
C GLY A 117 -10.49 -17.59 8.37
N THR A 118 -10.98 -18.24 9.40
CA THR A 118 -12.41 -18.30 9.73
C THR A 118 -12.90 -16.94 10.26
N LYS A 119 -14.20 -16.73 10.23
CA LYS A 119 -14.80 -15.49 10.74
C LYS A 119 -14.40 -15.21 12.18
N ASP A 120 -14.47 -16.24 13.04
CA ASP A 120 -14.17 -16.10 14.48
C ASP A 120 -12.69 -15.77 14.73
N GLU A 121 -11.78 -16.37 13.98
CA GLU A 121 -10.34 -16.06 14.05
C GLU A 121 -10.05 -14.62 13.62
N LEU A 122 -10.65 -14.16 12.52
CA LEU A 122 -10.47 -12.81 12.02
C LEU A 122 -11.06 -11.76 12.98
N GLU A 123 -12.23 -12.03 13.57
CA GLU A 123 -12.81 -11.16 14.58
C GLU A 123 -11.96 -11.11 15.85
N ALA A 124 -11.41 -12.23 16.31
CA ALA A 124 -10.52 -12.27 17.46
C ALA A 124 -9.26 -11.42 17.22
N GLN A 125 -8.61 -11.58 16.06
CA GLN A 125 -7.44 -10.77 15.69
C GLN A 125 -7.78 -9.29 15.59
N ALA A 126 -8.92 -8.94 14.98
CA ALA A 126 -9.36 -7.56 14.87
C ALA A 126 -9.60 -6.92 16.25
N ARG A 127 -10.21 -7.64 17.20
CA ARG A 127 -10.42 -7.17 18.57
C ARG A 127 -9.10 -6.92 19.30
N GLU A 128 -8.09 -7.76 19.11
CA GLU A 128 -6.76 -7.52 19.67
C GLU A 128 -6.12 -6.24 19.12
N ILE A 129 -6.25 -5.98 17.81
CA ILE A 129 -5.76 -4.74 17.19
C ILE A 129 -6.49 -3.53 17.74
N ILE A 130 -7.84 -3.59 17.83
CA ILE A 130 -8.69 -2.53 18.37
C ILE A 130 -8.27 -2.19 19.81
N LYS A 131 -8.00 -3.21 20.61
CA LYS A 131 -7.50 -3.06 21.99
C LYS A 131 -6.14 -2.36 22.03
N LYS A 132 -5.20 -2.77 21.17
CA LYS A 132 -3.85 -2.16 21.11
C LYS A 132 -3.88 -0.66 20.79
N VAL A 133 -4.89 -0.21 20.03
CA VAL A 133 -5.05 1.21 19.65
C VAL A 133 -6.06 1.96 20.54
N GLY A 134 -6.62 1.31 21.58
CA GLY A 134 -7.51 1.94 22.56
C GLY A 134 -8.89 2.31 22.00
N LEU A 135 -9.43 1.53 21.05
CA LEU A 135 -10.73 1.78 20.42
C LEU A 135 -11.81 0.76 20.81
N GLU A 136 -11.65 0.07 21.94
CA GLU A 136 -12.57 -0.98 22.38
C GLU A 136 -14.01 -0.49 22.54
N ASP A 137 -14.19 0.71 23.08
CA ASP A 137 -15.49 1.33 23.27
C ASP A 137 -16.16 1.79 21.97
N ARG A 138 -15.40 1.76 20.84
CA ARG A 138 -15.85 2.22 19.52
C ARG A 138 -15.96 1.11 18.49
N ILE A 139 -15.88 -0.13 18.89
CA ILE A 139 -15.84 -1.30 18.00
C ILE A 139 -17.04 -1.37 17.04
N ASN A 140 -18.22 -0.93 17.48
CA ASN A 140 -19.45 -0.91 16.68
C ASN A 140 -19.79 0.51 16.13
N HIS A 141 -18.87 1.46 16.22
CA HIS A 141 -19.06 2.80 15.65
C HIS A 141 -18.74 2.80 14.17
N TYR A 142 -19.45 3.63 13.43
CA TYR A 142 -19.26 3.85 12.01
C TYR A 142 -18.32 5.03 11.75
N PRO A 143 -17.57 5.03 10.63
CA PRO A 143 -16.85 6.22 10.20
C PRO A 143 -17.81 7.40 10.01
N CYS A 144 -17.40 8.57 10.48
CA CYS A 144 -18.17 9.80 10.31
C CYS A 144 -17.81 10.49 9.00
#